data_dfb7567ef32fc3ddfb6fbaadbb09f78c
#
_entry.id   dfb7567ef32fc3ddfb6fbaadbb09f78c
#
_cell.length_a   1.000
_cell.length_b   1.000
_cell.length_c   1.000
_cell.angle_alpha   90.00
_cell.angle_beta   90.00
_cell.angle_gamma   90.00
#
_symmetry.space_group_name_H-M   'P 1'
#
loop_
_entity.id
_entity.type
_entity.pdbx_description
1 polymer ?
#
loop_
_entity_poly.entity_id
_entity_poly.type
_entity_poly.pdbx_seq_one_letter_code
_entity_poly.pdbx_strand_id
1 'polypeptide(L)'
;MSNNYSIEYTDTFAGEANYSWVKRASVAMPELTHYGYDGGANYVRANKIFNRELMKQAKAKVGLTGVRGKVDHHGDMIEFRPYGSCTVMFINYND
;
A
#
# COMPACT_ATOMS: atom_id res chain seq x y z
N MET A 1 -7.88 9.43 15.45
CA MET A 1 -8.33 8.14 14.90
C MET A 1 -7.33 7.62 13.88
N SER A 2 -7.21 6.33 13.75
CA SER A 2 -6.35 5.74 12.73
C SER A 2 -7.17 5.36 11.50
N ASN A 3 -6.51 5.35 10.34
CA ASN A 3 -7.08 4.89 9.08
C ASN A 3 -6.65 3.45 8.85
N ASN A 4 -7.59 2.59 8.53
CA ASN A 4 -7.32 1.16 8.33
C ASN A 4 -7.25 0.84 6.84
N TYR A 5 -6.27 0.01 6.48
CA TYR A 5 -6.06 -0.44 5.12
C TYR A 5 -6.02 -1.95 5.07
N SER A 6 -6.69 -2.53 4.07
CA SER A 6 -6.64 -3.96 3.79
C SER A 6 -5.56 -4.23 2.76
N ILE A 7 -4.74 -5.24 3.03
CA ILE A 7 -3.66 -5.64 2.14
C ILE A 7 -3.98 -7.03 1.58
N GLU A 8 -3.90 -7.17 0.26
CA GLU A 8 -3.97 -8.47 -0.43
C GLU A 8 -2.74 -8.63 -1.31
N TYR A 9 -2.07 -9.77 -1.17
CA TYR A 9 -0.92 -10.12 -2.00
C TYR A 9 -1.18 -11.48 -2.63
N THR A 10 -1.18 -11.52 -3.96
CA THR A 10 -1.57 -12.71 -4.72
C THR A 10 -0.67 -12.89 -5.93
N ASP A 11 -0.71 -14.10 -6.51
CA ASP A 11 -0.06 -14.37 -7.78
C ASP A 11 -0.82 -13.72 -8.94
N THR A 12 -0.17 -13.65 -10.11
CA THR A 12 -0.79 -13.15 -11.33
C THR A 12 -0.77 -14.22 -12.40
N PHE A 13 -1.76 -14.16 -13.30
CA PHE A 13 -1.81 -14.96 -14.51
C PHE A 13 -2.19 -14.04 -15.67
N ALA A 14 -1.39 -14.04 -16.72
CA ALA A 14 -1.56 -13.14 -17.87
C ALA A 14 -1.66 -11.66 -17.45
N GLY A 15 -0.94 -11.28 -16.42
CA GLY A 15 -0.90 -9.91 -15.90
C GLY A 15 -2.02 -9.53 -14.94
N GLU A 16 -2.96 -10.43 -14.67
CA GLU A 16 -4.09 -10.17 -13.79
C GLU A 16 -3.99 -10.99 -12.50
N ALA A 17 -4.55 -10.45 -11.41
CA ALA A 17 -4.60 -11.16 -10.13
C ALA A 17 -5.32 -12.49 -10.30
N ASN A 18 -4.68 -13.56 -9.89
CA ASN A 18 -5.18 -14.93 -10.13
C ASN A 18 -5.77 -15.59 -8.89
N TYR A 19 -5.33 -15.17 -7.70
CA TYR A 19 -5.81 -15.70 -6.42
C TYR A 19 -5.70 -17.23 -6.26
N SER A 20 -4.69 -17.86 -6.91
CA SER A 20 -4.41 -19.27 -6.64
C SER A 20 -3.91 -19.45 -5.21
N TRP A 21 -3.30 -18.41 -4.65
CA TRP A 21 -3.03 -18.22 -3.24
C TRP A 21 -3.20 -16.74 -2.94
N VAL A 22 -3.42 -16.39 -1.68
CA VAL A 22 -3.51 -15.00 -1.27
C VAL A 22 -3.03 -14.86 0.17
N LYS A 23 -2.24 -13.81 0.41
CA LYS A 23 -1.90 -13.36 1.77
C LYS A 23 -2.70 -12.11 2.05
N ARG A 24 -3.41 -12.09 3.17
CA ARG A 24 -4.20 -10.93 3.60
C ARG A 24 -3.66 -10.40 4.91
N ALA A 25 -3.68 -9.09 5.03
CA ALA A 25 -3.25 -8.41 6.25
C ALA A 25 -3.98 -7.07 6.35
N SER A 26 -3.79 -6.40 7.46
CA SER A 26 -4.29 -5.04 7.63
C SER A 26 -3.21 -4.17 8.25
N VAL A 27 -3.27 -2.87 7.93
CA VAL A 27 -2.37 -1.85 8.46
C VAL A 27 -3.23 -0.71 8.98
N ALA A 28 -2.96 -0.28 10.21
CA ALA A 28 -3.55 0.91 10.79
C ALA A 28 -2.56 2.05 10.68
N MET A 29 -2.95 3.14 10.01
CA MET A 29 -2.10 4.30 9.82
C MET A 29 -2.63 5.48 10.62
N PRO A 30 -1.76 6.29 11.22
CA PRO A 30 -2.18 7.55 11.85
C PRO A 30 -2.66 8.54 10.78
N GLU A 31 -3.30 9.60 11.22
CA GLU A 31 -3.76 10.67 10.32
C GLU A 31 -2.58 11.49 9.79
N LEU A 32 -2.82 12.26 8.73
CA LEU A 32 -1.79 13.10 8.11
C LEU A 32 -1.17 14.10 9.09
N THR A 33 -1.91 14.51 10.10
CA THR A 33 -1.38 15.41 11.16
C THR A 33 -0.17 14.82 11.87
N HIS A 34 -0.11 13.49 12.01
CA HIS A 34 1.03 12.80 12.59
C HIS A 34 2.31 13.01 11.75
N TYR A 35 2.16 13.25 10.44
CA TYR A 35 3.27 13.47 9.52
C TYR A 35 3.49 14.95 9.22
N GLY A 36 2.96 15.83 10.06
CA GLY A 36 3.20 17.27 9.98
C GLY A 36 2.18 18.06 9.17
N TYR A 37 1.07 17.45 8.74
CA TYR A 37 0.02 18.20 8.06
C TYR A 37 -0.67 19.15 9.04
N ASP A 38 -0.71 20.43 8.69
CA ASP A 38 -1.31 21.48 9.53
C ASP A 38 -2.54 22.13 8.88
N GLY A 39 -3.06 21.54 7.81
CA GLY A 39 -4.21 22.08 7.06
C GLY A 39 -3.84 23.07 5.98
N GLY A 40 -2.54 23.34 5.79
CA GLY A 40 -2.06 24.32 4.84
C GLY A 40 -1.29 23.72 3.66
N ALA A 41 -0.29 24.44 3.20
CA ALA A 41 0.47 24.12 1.99
C ALA A 41 1.35 22.87 2.12
N ASN A 42 1.52 22.33 3.32
CA ASN A 42 2.36 21.16 3.54
C ASN A 42 1.65 19.81 3.31
N TYR A 43 0.43 19.83 2.75
CA TYR A 43 -0.33 18.61 2.46
C TYR A 43 0.45 17.64 1.58
N VAL A 44 1.04 18.13 0.49
CA VAL A 44 1.77 17.29 -0.46
C VAL A 44 2.93 16.59 0.21
N ARG A 45 3.67 17.31 1.04
CA ARG A 45 4.81 16.77 1.78
C ARG A 45 4.38 15.70 2.78
N ALA A 46 3.37 16.01 3.59
CA ALA A 46 2.85 15.07 4.60
C ALA A 46 2.27 13.82 3.93
N ASN A 47 1.53 13.99 2.85
CA ASN A 47 0.93 12.88 2.11
C ASN A 47 2.00 11.97 1.48
N LYS A 48 3.09 12.54 1.00
CA LYS A 48 4.21 11.76 0.46
C LYS A 48 4.85 10.89 1.53
N ILE A 49 5.07 11.44 2.72
CA ILE A 49 5.62 10.69 3.86
C ILE A 49 4.65 9.59 4.28
N PHE A 50 3.36 9.91 4.36
CA PHE A 50 2.30 8.97 4.69
C PHE A 50 2.29 7.78 3.73
N ASN A 51 2.29 8.04 2.42
CA ASN A 51 2.25 6.99 1.40
C ASN A 51 3.49 6.10 1.45
N ARG A 52 4.65 6.69 1.71
CA ARG A 52 5.89 5.93 1.85
C ARG A 52 5.82 4.97 3.03
N GLU A 53 5.32 5.46 4.17
CA GLU A 53 5.18 4.66 5.37
C GLU A 53 4.14 3.56 5.21
N LEU A 54 3.00 3.88 4.58
CA LEU A 54 1.96 2.90 4.29
C LEU A 54 2.51 1.76 3.43
N MET A 55 3.22 2.11 2.35
CA MET A 55 3.82 1.10 1.46
C MET A 55 4.83 0.24 2.22
N LYS A 56 5.66 0.84 3.06
CA LYS A 56 6.65 0.12 3.86
C LYS A 56 5.98 -0.88 4.80
N GLN A 57 4.94 -0.46 5.50
CA GLN A 57 4.22 -1.34 6.42
C GLN A 57 3.45 -2.44 5.70
N ALA A 58 2.81 -2.11 4.57
CA ALA A 58 2.11 -3.10 3.77
C ALA A 58 3.05 -4.20 3.27
N LYS A 59 4.20 -3.80 2.74
CA LYS A 59 5.21 -4.77 2.28
C LYS A 59 5.69 -5.66 3.42
N ALA A 60 5.91 -5.10 4.60
CA ALA A 60 6.36 -5.87 5.75
C ALA A 60 5.35 -6.93 6.16
N LYS A 61 4.06 -6.63 6.05
CA LYS A 61 2.98 -7.57 6.43
C LYS A 61 2.91 -8.79 5.54
N VAL A 62 3.32 -8.68 4.29
CA VAL A 62 3.23 -9.79 3.32
C VAL A 62 4.61 -10.32 2.91
N GLY A 63 5.69 -9.91 3.60
CA GLY A 63 7.02 -10.44 3.36
C GLY A 63 7.76 -9.82 2.18
N LEU A 64 7.42 -8.60 1.80
CA LEU A 64 8.04 -7.89 0.66
C LEU A 64 8.98 -6.75 1.09
N THR A 65 9.45 -6.76 2.33
CA THR A 65 10.37 -5.71 2.83
C THR A 65 11.57 -5.58 1.90
N GLY A 66 11.82 -4.35 1.43
CA GLY A 66 12.96 -4.05 0.55
C GLY A 66 12.76 -4.44 -0.91
N VAL A 67 11.65 -5.07 -1.25
CA VAL A 67 11.36 -5.46 -2.64
C VAL A 67 10.93 -4.24 -3.44
N ARG A 68 11.53 -4.05 -4.61
CA ARG A 68 11.20 -2.96 -5.54
C ARG A 68 10.14 -3.40 -6.53
N GLY A 69 9.36 -2.45 -7.01
CA GLY A 69 8.33 -2.71 -8.01
C GLY A 69 7.69 -1.44 -8.50
N LYS A 70 6.67 -1.63 -9.34
CA LYS A 70 5.88 -0.53 -9.90
C LYS A 70 4.69 -0.25 -8.99
N VAL A 71 4.46 1.02 -8.69
CA VAL A 71 3.35 1.47 -7.86
C VAL A 71 2.38 2.27 -8.72
N ASP A 72 1.10 1.90 -8.71
CA ASP A 72 0.03 2.64 -9.38
C ASP A 72 -1.06 2.98 -8.38
N HIS A 73 -1.58 4.20 -8.45
CA HIS A 73 -2.67 4.66 -7.61
C HIS A 73 -3.98 4.66 -8.41
N HIS A 74 -5.00 3.99 -7.88
CA HIS A 74 -6.33 3.86 -8.51
C HIS A 74 -7.41 4.28 -7.50
N GLY A 75 -7.62 5.60 -7.35
CA GLY A 75 -8.55 6.09 -6.35
C GLY A 75 -8.12 5.73 -4.94
N ASP A 76 -8.94 4.96 -4.21
CA ASP A 76 -8.64 4.54 -2.84
C ASP A 76 -7.79 3.26 -2.78
N MET A 77 -7.36 2.76 -3.92
CA MET A 77 -6.55 1.55 -4.00
C MET A 77 -5.16 1.88 -4.53
N ILE A 78 -4.14 1.22 -3.95
CA ILE A 78 -2.77 1.27 -4.44
C ILE A 78 -2.42 -0.14 -4.93
N GLU A 79 -1.88 -0.24 -6.14
CA GLU A 79 -1.41 -1.48 -6.73
C GLU A 79 0.11 -1.47 -6.77
N PHE A 80 0.73 -2.53 -6.25
CA PHE A 80 2.17 -2.70 -6.28
C PHE A 80 2.53 -4.01 -6.98
N ARG A 81 3.34 -3.92 -8.03
CA ARG A 81 3.82 -5.08 -8.79
C ARG A 81 5.33 -5.22 -8.62
N PRO A 82 5.79 -6.21 -7.83
CA PRO A 82 7.23 -6.45 -7.67
C PRO A 82 7.90 -6.76 -9.01
N TYR A 83 9.07 -6.18 -9.24
CA TYR A 83 9.83 -6.49 -10.44
C TYR A 83 10.33 -7.94 -10.40
N GLY A 84 10.27 -8.62 -11.55
CA GLY A 84 10.78 -9.98 -11.69
C GLY A 84 9.93 -11.04 -11.01
N SER A 85 8.71 -10.70 -10.61
CA SER A 85 7.80 -11.63 -9.93
C SER A 85 6.42 -11.55 -10.57
N CYS A 86 5.78 -12.71 -10.71
CA CYS A 86 4.40 -12.79 -11.21
C CYS A 86 3.42 -12.67 -10.04
N THR A 87 3.49 -11.53 -9.34
CA THR A 87 2.66 -11.24 -8.17
C THR A 87 2.19 -9.80 -8.18
N VAL A 88 1.16 -9.51 -7.38
CA VAL A 88 0.64 -8.16 -7.21
C VAL A 88 0.14 -7.99 -5.78
N MET A 89 0.38 -6.80 -5.21
CA MET A 89 -0.16 -6.44 -3.89
C MET A 89 -1.14 -5.28 -4.07
N PHE A 90 -2.30 -5.41 -3.44
CA PHE A 90 -3.30 -4.34 -3.39
C PHE A 90 -3.39 -3.79 -1.98
N ILE A 91 -3.44 -2.48 -1.88
CA ILE A 91 -3.68 -1.77 -0.62
C ILE A 91 -4.98 -1.02 -0.79
N ASN A 92 -6.00 -1.39 -0.03
CA ASN A 92 -7.33 -0.79 -0.10
C ASN A 92 -7.64 -0.05 1.19
N TYR A 93 -8.12 1.18 1.06
CA TYR A 93 -8.57 1.93 2.22
C TYR A 93 -9.89 1.35 2.74
N ASN A 94 -9.89 1.03 4.02
CA ASN A 94 -11.11 0.61 4.75
C ASN A 94 -11.48 1.73 5.70
N ASP A 95 -12.66 2.21 5.53
CA ASP A 95 -13.18 3.27 6.36
C ASP A 95 -13.32 2.86 7.85
#